data_bbb80d52a723395a2c7b4b00cb16d9e5
#
_entry.id   bbb80d52a723395a2c7b4b00cb16d9e5
#
_cell.length_a   1.000
_cell.length_b   1.000
_cell.length_c   1.000
_cell.angle_alpha   90.00
_cell.angle_beta   90.00
_cell.angle_gamma   90.00
#
_symmetry.space_group_name_H-M   'P 1'
#
loop_
_entity.id
_entity.type
_entity.pdbx_description
1 polymer ?
#
loop_
_entity_poly.entity_id
_entity_poly.type
_entity_poly.pdbx_seq_one_letter_code
_entity_poly.pdbx_strand_id
1 'polypeptide(L)'
;MTSRERVLSTLSHREPDRVPIDFGSTGVTGVHVSCIAGLRDYFGLEKRLVKAHEPYQMLGILDEDLKQAMGVDVEGVSRPKTLFGYRNRDWKPWRMPDGLEVLVSEEFRVTTDANGDILIYPEGDMSAPPSGRMPKDGYFFDTIIRQEPIVEEKLDPQDNLEEFKPLTDADIEDLRQGVNEAQRTGRAAIMNVGGTAFGDIALVPAPFLKHPKGIRDVAEWYVSTSSRRDYIHQIFSRQCDIAIDNLTRVHQAIGDAVDAIFVCGTDFGTQTSAFCSVKTFRELYFPYYKTLNGWIHEHTTWKTFKHSCGSVERFLQSFIEGGFDFLNPVQCSATGMDASHLKTTYGDRVTFWGGGIDTQQVLPFGTPEEVHTQVLERCRIFSRNGGYVFNTIHNVQARTPVKNIVAMLDAVREFVG
;
A
#
# COMPACT_ATOMS: atom_id res chain seq x y z
N MET A 1 -8.97 12.98 -22.54
CA MET A 1 -9.21 13.19 -21.10
C MET A 1 -7.91 13.59 -20.40
N THR A 2 -7.97 14.43 -19.35
CA THR A 2 -6.86 14.61 -18.42
C THR A 2 -6.68 13.34 -17.59
N SER A 3 -5.52 13.19 -16.91
CA SER A 3 -5.28 12.04 -16.02
C SER A 3 -6.36 11.88 -14.95
N ARG A 4 -6.75 12.98 -14.28
CA ARG A 4 -7.81 12.94 -13.27
C ARG A 4 -9.18 12.56 -13.87
N GLU A 5 -9.59 13.16 -14.99
CA GLU A 5 -10.85 12.81 -15.66
C GLU A 5 -10.90 11.32 -16.05
N ARG A 6 -9.77 10.76 -16.51
CA ARG A 6 -9.64 9.36 -16.89
C ARG A 6 -9.86 8.45 -15.70
N VAL A 7 -9.20 8.74 -14.57
CA VAL A 7 -9.39 8.00 -13.32
C VAL A 7 -10.83 8.11 -12.83
N LEU A 8 -11.41 9.31 -12.75
CA LEU A 8 -12.79 9.52 -12.30
C LEU A 8 -13.83 8.85 -13.20
N SER A 9 -13.58 8.80 -14.52
CA SER A 9 -14.44 8.06 -15.45
C SER A 9 -14.50 6.58 -15.08
N THR A 10 -13.33 5.94 -14.93
CA THR A 10 -13.29 4.52 -14.62
C THR A 10 -13.81 4.21 -13.20
N LEU A 11 -13.57 5.09 -12.21
CA LEU A 11 -14.14 4.95 -10.87
C LEU A 11 -15.68 5.08 -10.84
N SER A 12 -16.25 5.70 -11.87
CA SER A 12 -17.70 5.80 -12.09
C SER A 12 -18.22 4.68 -13.00
N HIS A 13 -17.47 3.59 -13.20
CA HIS A 13 -17.78 2.46 -14.08
C HIS A 13 -18.14 2.92 -15.50
N ARG A 14 -17.36 3.87 -16.04
CA ARG A 14 -17.42 4.31 -17.44
C ARG A 14 -16.06 4.13 -18.07
N GLU A 15 -16.05 3.67 -19.31
CA GLU A 15 -14.81 3.47 -20.06
C GLU A 15 -14.12 4.82 -20.33
N PRO A 16 -12.86 4.98 -19.93
CA PRO A 16 -12.06 6.16 -20.25
C PRO A 16 -11.46 6.05 -21.67
N ASP A 17 -10.76 7.10 -22.11
CA ASP A 17 -10.05 7.13 -23.40
C ASP A 17 -8.88 6.12 -23.47
N ARG A 18 -8.33 5.68 -22.34
CA ARG A 18 -7.40 4.56 -22.15
C ARG A 18 -7.47 4.08 -20.71
N VAL A 19 -6.91 2.92 -20.43
CA VAL A 19 -6.78 2.42 -19.05
C VAL A 19 -5.86 3.37 -18.25
N PRO A 20 -6.32 3.90 -17.09
CA PRO A 20 -5.46 4.70 -16.22
C PRO A 20 -4.40 3.84 -15.54
N ILE A 21 -3.23 4.44 -15.32
CA ILE A 21 -2.04 3.78 -14.77
C ILE A 21 -1.69 4.38 -13.41
N ASP A 22 -1.46 3.53 -12.42
CA ASP A 22 -0.93 3.92 -11.12
C ASP A 22 0.40 3.23 -10.82
N PHE A 23 1.43 4.01 -10.51
CA PHE A 23 2.65 3.56 -9.86
C PHE A 23 3.11 4.62 -8.86
N GLY A 24 3.31 4.20 -7.61
CA GLY A 24 3.87 5.03 -6.54
C GLY A 24 2.86 5.89 -5.78
N SER A 25 1.55 5.75 -6.02
CA SER A 25 0.55 6.52 -5.25
C SER A 25 0.40 6.02 -3.82
N THR A 26 0.70 4.77 -3.55
CA THR A 26 0.60 4.15 -2.22
C THR A 26 1.81 3.25 -1.94
N GLY A 27 1.99 2.82 -0.68
CA GLY A 27 3.02 1.85 -0.31
C GLY A 27 2.84 0.45 -0.89
N VAL A 28 1.71 0.20 -1.58
CA VAL A 28 1.39 -1.10 -2.21
C VAL A 28 1.35 -1.04 -3.74
N THR A 29 1.60 0.14 -4.32
CA THR A 29 1.70 0.37 -5.78
C THR A 29 3.06 0.92 -6.19
N GLY A 30 4.05 0.77 -5.31
CA GLY A 30 5.38 1.35 -5.47
C GLY A 30 6.31 0.58 -6.41
N VAL A 31 7.48 1.16 -6.63
CA VAL A 31 8.55 0.60 -7.45
C VAL A 31 9.85 0.62 -6.68
N HIS A 32 10.58 -0.49 -6.65
CA HIS A 32 11.87 -0.61 -5.99
C HIS A 32 12.90 0.36 -6.60
N VAL A 33 13.76 0.93 -5.76
CA VAL A 33 14.76 1.95 -6.18
C VAL A 33 15.63 1.51 -7.35
N SER A 34 16.01 0.23 -7.43
CA SER A 34 16.83 -0.30 -8.54
C SER A 34 16.07 -0.32 -9.87
N CYS A 35 14.77 -0.60 -9.84
CA CYS A 35 13.93 -0.56 -11.04
C CYS A 35 13.70 0.88 -11.50
N ILE A 36 13.54 1.83 -10.57
CA ILE A 36 13.45 3.27 -10.90
C ILE A 36 14.74 3.74 -11.56
N ALA A 37 15.91 3.42 -11.00
CA ALA A 37 17.20 3.78 -11.60
C ALA A 37 17.34 3.21 -13.03
N GLY A 38 16.99 1.94 -13.22
CA GLY A 38 17.01 1.31 -14.53
C GLY A 38 16.00 1.88 -15.54
N LEU A 39 14.80 2.27 -15.09
CA LEU A 39 13.81 2.94 -15.93
C LEU A 39 14.27 4.34 -16.35
N ARG A 40 14.91 5.10 -15.46
CA ARG A 40 15.48 6.40 -15.80
C ARG A 40 16.55 6.28 -16.89
N ASP A 41 17.43 5.28 -16.77
CA ASP A 41 18.44 4.99 -17.80
C ASP A 41 17.78 4.57 -19.14
N TYR A 42 16.77 3.71 -19.09
CA TYR A 42 16.05 3.25 -20.28
C TYR A 42 15.35 4.39 -21.05
N PHE A 43 14.68 5.28 -20.32
CA PHE A 43 13.99 6.43 -20.94
C PHE A 43 14.92 7.61 -21.26
N GLY A 44 16.23 7.48 -21.04
CA GLY A 44 17.20 8.53 -21.30
C GLY A 44 17.00 9.79 -20.45
N LEU A 45 16.42 9.63 -19.25
CA LEU A 45 16.20 10.74 -18.32
C LEU A 45 17.48 11.14 -17.62
N GLU A 46 17.51 12.36 -17.06
CA GLU A 46 18.64 12.84 -16.28
C GLU A 46 19.05 11.83 -15.19
N LYS A 47 20.35 11.52 -15.14
CA LYS A 47 20.90 10.63 -14.10
C LYS A 47 20.90 11.34 -12.76
N ARG A 48 20.19 10.78 -11.80
CA ARG A 48 20.15 11.22 -10.41
C ARG A 48 19.95 10.05 -9.48
N LEU A 49 20.41 10.18 -8.23
CA LEU A 49 20.20 9.17 -7.20
C LEU A 49 18.71 9.10 -6.85
N VAL A 50 18.18 7.89 -6.79
CA VAL A 50 16.77 7.65 -6.43
C VAL A 50 16.59 7.80 -4.93
N LYS A 51 15.57 8.55 -4.51
CA LYS A 51 15.20 8.70 -3.09
C LYS A 51 14.39 7.50 -2.64
N ALA A 52 14.91 6.71 -1.68
CA ALA A 52 14.18 5.64 -1.03
C ALA A 52 13.29 6.25 0.07
N HIS A 53 11.99 6.41 -0.21
CA HIS A 53 11.06 7.01 0.74
C HIS A 53 10.41 6.00 1.68
N GLU A 54 10.38 4.72 1.31
CA GLU A 54 9.88 3.65 2.15
C GLU A 54 10.87 2.47 2.17
N PRO A 55 11.75 2.41 3.19
CA PRO A 55 12.82 1.43 3.24
C PRO A 55 12.36 0.00 3.56
N TYR A 56 11.16 -0.19 4.12
CA TYR A 56 10.62 -1.53 4.36
C TYR A 56 10.69 -2.39 3.10
N GLN A 57 10.29 -1.86 1.95
CA GLN A 57 10.42 -2.51 0.65
C GLN A 57 11.38 -1.78 -0.30
N MET A 58 12.20 -0.87 0.19
CA MET A 58 13.12 -0.04 -0.60
C MET A 58 12.43 0.62 -1.80
N LEU A 59 11.22 1.17 -1.56
CA LEU A 59 10.46 1.88 -2.59
C LEU A 59 11.02 3.27 -2.82
N GLY A 60 11.19 3.62 -4.08
CA GLY A 60 11.71 4.92 -4.49
C GLY A 60 10.61 5.92 -4.85
N ILE A 61 10.95 7.21 -4.74
CA ILE A 61 10.12 8.28 -5.30
C ILE A 61 10.22 8.26 -6.82
N LEU A 62 9.08 8.21 -7.50
CA LEU A 62 9.01 8.48 -8.93
C LEU A 62 8.98 10.00 -9.14
N ASP A 63 10.05 10.54 -9.70
CA ASP A 63 10.10 11.96 -10.08
C ASP A 63 9.13 12.26 -11.23
N GLU A 64 8.77 13.53 -11.41
CA GLU A 64 7.76 13.96 -12.38
C GLU A 64 8.11 13.54 -13.82
N ASP A 65 9.39 13.66 -14.23
CA ASP A 65 9.86 13.25 -15.55
C ASP A 65 9.65 11.74 -15.81
N LEU A 66 9.87 10.90 -14.78
CA LEU A 66 9.64 9.47 -14.88
C LEU A 66 8.13 9.12 -14.85
N LYS A 67 7.33 9.79 -14.01
CA LYS A 67 5.86 9.62 -14.02
C LYS A 67 5.28 9.92 -15.39
N GLN A 68 5.74 11.01 -16.04
CA GLN A 68 5.34 11.36 -17.40
C GLN A 68 5.76 10.28 -18.40
N ALA A 69 7.02 9.83 -18.34
CA ALA A 69 7.53 8.78 -19.22
C ALA A 69 6.77 7.46 -19.04
N MET A 70 6.33 7.12 -17.82
CA MET A 70 5.52 5.93 -17.54
C MET A 70 4.03 6.12 -17.83
N GLY A 71 3.54 7.34 -18.01
CA GLY A 71 2.14 7.65 -18.24
C GLY A 71 1.25 7.49 -17.00
N VAL A 72 1.80 7.78 -15.80
CA VAL A 72 1.10 7.66 -14.50
C VAL A 72 -0.02 8.70 -14.39
N ASP A 73 -1.21 8.29 -13.94
CA ASP A 73 -2.42 9.09 -13.82
C ASP A 73 -2.80 9.43 -12.37
N VAL A 74 -2.07 8.91 -11.39
CA VAL A 74 -2.43 9.01 -9.97
C VAL A 74 -1.27 9.57 -9.14
N GLU A 75 -1.58 10.44 -8.18
CA GLU A 75 -0.64 10.96 -7.17
C GLU A 75 -0.97 10.41 -5.79
N GLY A 76 0.08 10.11 -5.03
CA GLY A 76 -0.03 9.73 -3.63
C GLY A 76 0.15 10.92 -2.70
N VAL A 77 -0.69 11.01 -1.69
CA VAL A 77 -0.57 11.99 -0.61
C VAL A 77 -0.45 11.24 0.71
N SER A 78 0.66 11.41 1.40
CA SER A 78 0.90 10.83 2.72
C SER A 78 1.79 11.75 3.56
N ARG A 79 1.74 11.53 4.88
CA ARG A 79 2.73 12.18 5.72
C ARG A 79 4.13 11.70 5.33
N PRO A 80 5.15 12.56 5.38
CA PRO A 80 6.53 12.20 5.02
C PRO A 80 7.18 11.35 6.13
N LYS A 81 6.57 10.22 6.49
CA LYS A 81 6.99 9.33 7.57
C LYS A 81 7.07 7.89 7.07
N THR A 82 8.17 7.21 7.36
CA THR A 82 8.40 5.82 6.96
C THR A 82 7.72 4.83 7.91
N LEU A 83 7.64 3.55 7.50
CA LEU A 83 7.18 2.47 8.36
C LEU A 83 8.06 2.30 9.63
N PHE A 84 9.33 2.71 9.59
CA PHE A 84 10.23 2.71 10.76
C PHE A 84 10.11 3.96 11.64
N GLY A 85 9.19 4.86 11.36
CA GLY A 85 8.79 5.95 12.24
C GLY A 85 9.58 7.25 12.10
N TYR A 86 10.62 7.32 11.31
CA TYR A 86 11.35 8.57 11.04
C TYR A 86 10.80 9.32 9.82
N ARG A 87 11.15 10.61 9.70
CA ARG A 87 10.67 11.46 8.61
C ARG A 87 11.60 11.40 7.39
N ASN A 88 11.01 11.48 6.22
CA ASN A 88 11.72 11.66 4.94
C ASN A 88 12.12 13.12 4.76
N ARG A 89 13.36 13.46 5.12
CA ARG A 89 13.94 14.79 4.99
C ARG A 89 15.47 14.73 4.93
N ASP A 90 16.10 15.81 4.52
CA ASP A 90 17.56 16.00 4.59
C ASP A 90 18.31 14.79 4.01
N TRP A 91 18.11 14.55 2.73
CA TRP A 91 18.54 13.35 2.02
C TRP A 91 20.05 13.21 1.96
N LYS A 92 20.57 11.99 2.28
CA LYS A 92 21.97 11.62 2.20
C LYS A 92 22.20 10.39 1.32
N PRO A 93 23.37 10.27 0.65
CA PRO A 93 23.73 9.06 -0.07
C PRO A 93 23.88 7.86 0.87
N TRP A 94 23.42 6.71 0.39
CA TRP A 94 23.63 5.41 1.02
C TRP A 94 23.84 4.36 -0.07
N ARG A 95 24.80 3.46 0.15
CA ARG A 95 25.09 2.37 -0.78
C ARG A 95 24.43 1.09 -0.32
N MET A 96 23.56 0.54 -1.16
CA MET A 96 22.93 -0.76 -0.95
C MET A 96 23.94 -1.90 -1.05
N PRO A 97 23.62 -3.11 -0.48
CA PRO A 97 24.51 -4.28 -0.56
C PRO A 97 24.92 -4.69 -1.97
N ASP A 98 24.05 -4.51 -2.95
CA ASP A 98 24.30 -4.78 -4.37
C ASP A 98 25.16 -3.70 -5.08
N GLY A 99 25.56 -2.65 -4.34
CA GLY A 99 26.40 -1.56 -4.83
C GLY A 99 25.64 -0.37 -5.41
N LEU A 100 24.30 -0.43 -5.53
CA LEU A 100 23.49 0.71 -5.97
C LEU A 100 23.57 1.84 -4.96
N GLU A 101 23.85 3.06 -5.42
CA GLU A 101 23.80 4.26 -4.61
C GLU A 101 22.42 4.91 -4.69
N VAL A 102 21.81 5.19 -3.52
CA VAL A 102 20.49 5.79 -3.38
C VAL A 102 20.53 6.94 -2.38
N LEU A 103 19.49 7.75 -2.34
CA LEU A 103 19.28 8.75 -1.29
C LEU A 103 18.34 8.19 -0.23
N VAL A 104 18.73 8.29 1.03
CA VAL A 104 17.90 7.96 2.20
C VAL A 104 17.77 9.18 3.10
N SER A 105 16.76 9.20 3.95
CA SER A 105 16.61 10.28 4.95
C SER A 105 17.84 10.37 5.85
N GLU A 106 18.18 11.59 6.31
CA GLU A 106 19.24 11.78 7.33
C GLU A 106 18.95 10.98 8.60
N GLU A 107 17.67 10.71 8.91
CA GLU A 107 17.25 9.89 10.05
C GLU A 107 17.36 8.38 9.82
N PHE A 108 17.67 7.93 8.60
CA PHE A 108 17.95 6.53 8.31
C PHE A 108 19.24 6.11 9.02
N ARG A 109 19.12 5.33 10.08
CA ARG A 109 20.23 4.82 10.89
C ARG A 109 20.26 3.30 10.82
N VAL A 110 21.39 2.75 10.42
CA VAL A 110 21.60 1.32 10.27
C VAL A 110 22.93 0.89 10.88
N THR A 111 22.98 -0.37 11.31
CA THR A 111 24.24 -1.07 11.68
C THR A 111 24.33 -2.36 10.91
N THR A 112 25.51 -2.98 10.90
CA THR A 112 25.70 -4.32 10.34
C THR A 112 26.01 -5.27 11.49
N ASP A 113 25.30 -6.40 11.55
CA ASP A 113 25.53 -7.43 12.55
C ASP A 113 26.69 -8.38 12.17
N ALA A 114 26.98 -9.37 13.02
CA ALA A 114 28.06 -10.33 12.81
C ALA A 114 27.86 -11.24 11.58
N ASN A 115 26.63 -11.39 11.10
CA ASN A 115 26.28 -12.19 9.92
C ASN A 115 26.38 -11.36 8.61
N GLY A 116 26.56 -10.05 8.74
CA GLY A 116 26.54 -9.12 7.63
C GLY A 116 25.16 -8.58 7.29
N ASP A 117 24.12 -8.89 8.09
CA ASP A 117 22.77 -8.36 7.92
C ASP A 117 22.72 -6.89 8.37
N ILE A 118 21.92 -6.09 7.67
CA ILE A 118 21.74 -4.67 7.99
C ILE A 118 20.53 -4.51 8.89
N LEU A 119 20.75 -3.91 10.06
CA LEU A 119 19.71 -3.63 11.06
C LEU A 119 19.29 -2.17 10.99
N ILE A 120 17.97 -1.91 11.01
CA ILE A 120 17.38 -0.56 11.03
C ILE A 120 16.64 -0.34 12.35
N TYR A 121 16.62 0.91 12.80
CA TYR A 121 16.15 1.31 14.13
C TYR A 121 14.89 2.16 14.08
N PRO A 122 13.95 1.98 15.04
CA PRO A 122 12.73 2.78 15.11
C PRO A 122 13.09 4.27 15.35
N GLU A 123 12.43 5.15 14.61
CA GLU A 123 12.65 6.61 14.66
C GLU A 123 14.13 7.02 14.43
N GLY A 124 14.96 6.12 13.89
CA GLY A 124 16.41 6.35 13.76
C GLY A 124 17.18 6.31 15.09
N ASP A 125 16.55 5.86 16.17
CA ASP A 125 17.13 5.82 17.51
C ASP A 125 17.90 4.52 17.76
N MET A 126 19.22 4.58 17.61
CA MET A 126 20.12 3.42 17.83
C MET A 126 20.26 3.02 19.30
N SER A 127 19.69 3.75 20.24
CA SER A 127 19.63 3.33 21.66
C SER A 127 18.48 2.32 21.92
N ALA A 128 17.51 2.26 21.02
CA ALA A 128 16.44 1.27 21.04
C ALA A 128 16.88 -0.05 20.36
N PRO A 129 16.23 -1.18 20.63
CA PRO A 129 16.43 -2.41 19.87
C PRO A 129 16.11 -2.21 18.38
N PRO A 130 16.83 -2.86 17.44
CA PRO A 130 16.51 -2.77 16.02
C PRO A 130 15.11 -3.32 15.75
N SER A 131 14.40 -2.71 14.81
CA SER A 131 13.03 -3.08 14.46
C SER A 131 12.87 -3.67 13.06
N GLY A 132 13.92 -3.63 12.25
CA GLY A 132 13.94 -4.27 10.94
C GLY A 132 15.33 -4.80 10.60
N ARG A 133 15.36 -5.76 9.67
CA ARG A 133 16.57 -6.43 9.19
C ARG A 133 16.50 -6.61 7.69
N MET A 134 17.55 -6.20 6.99
CA MET A 134 17.81 -6.58 5.60
C MET A 134 18.90 -7.65 5.62
N PRO A 135 18.63 -8.88 5.14
CA PRO A 135 19.64 -9.91 5.01
C PRO A 135 20.82 -9.42 4.15
N LYS A 136 22.00 -9.94 4.38
CA LYS A 136 23.25 -9.60 3.68
C LYS A 136 23.11 -9.51 2.16
N ASP A 137 22.35 -10.45 1.57
CA ASP A 137 22.08 -10.50 0.12
C ASP A 137 20.64 -10.03 -0.22
N GLY A 138 19.99 -9.35 0.72
CA GLY A 138 18.63 -8.83 0.60
C GLY A 138 18.56 -7.49 -0.11
N TYR A 139 17.33 -7.08 -0.41
CA TYR A 139 17.02 -5.84 -1.14
C TYR A 139 16.05 -4.93 -0.41
N PHE A 140 15.50 -5.37 0.72
CA PHE A 140 14.51 -4.67 1.53
C PHE A 140 14.60 -5.13 2.98
N PHE A 141 13.96 -4.40 3.88
CA PHE A 141 13.95 -4.72 5.32
C PHE A 141 12.69 -5.50 5.68
N ASP A 142 12.87 -6.63 6.37
CA ASP A 142 11.79 -7.30 7.10
C ASP A 142 11.69 -6.75 8.52
N THR A 143 10.49 -6.82 9.10
CA THR A 143 10.28 -6.44 10.50
C THR A 143 10.84 -7.48 11.45
N ILE A 144 11.57 -7.04 12.47
CA ILE A 144 11.98 -7.88 13.60
C ILE A 144 10.81 -7.95 14.59
N ILE A 145 10.33 -9.17 14.88
CA ILE A 145 9.29 -9.40 15.87
C ILE A 145 9.88 -9.20 17.27
N ARG A 146 9.33 -8.24 18.00
CA ARG A 146 9.77 -7.85 19.35
C ARG A 146 8.68 -8.15 20.37
N GLN A 147 8.16 -9.38 20.33
CA GLN A 147 7.11 -9.86 21.21
C GLN A 147 7.69 -10.32 22.56
N GLU A 148 7.28 -9.65 23.64
CA GLU A 148 7.52 -10.15 24.99
C GLU A 148 6.61 -11.36 25.29
N PRO A 149 7.02 -12.27 26.21
CA PRO A 149 6.18 -13.39 26.62
C PRO A 149 4.80 -12.94 27.07
N ILE A 150 3.75 -13.50 26.45
CA ILE A 150 2.37 -13.16 26.79
C ILE A 150 2.00 -13.75 28.16
N VAL A 151 1.50 -12.88 29.04
CA VAL A 151 0.90 -13.23 30.33
C VAL A 151 -0.54 -12.76 30.26
N GLU A 152 -1.49 -13.68 30.13
CA GLU A 152 -2.91 -13.38 29.85
C GLU A 152 -3.51 -12.33 30.81
N GLU A 153 -3.20 -12.45 32.10
CA GLU A 153 -3.73 -11.57 33.16
C GLU A 153 -3.16 -10.15 33.11
N LYS A 154 -2.13 -9.92 32.29
CA LYS A 154 -1.46 -8.63 32.11
C LYS A 154 -1.74 -7.99 30.75
N LEU A 155 -2.47 -8.68 29.88
CA LEU A 155 -2.82 -8.09 28.58
C LEU A 155 -3.78 -6.92 28.79
N ASP A 156 -3.34 -5.75 28.30
CA ASP A 156 -4.15 -4.53 28.28
C ASP A 156 -4.35 -4.08 26.83
N PRO A 157 -5.59 -3.92 26.35
CA PRO A 157 -5.84 -3.39 25.00
C PRO A 157 -5.18 -2.04 24.73
N GLN A 158 -4.93 -1.22 25.77
CA GLN A 158 -4.24 0.07 25.64
C GLN A 158 -2.81 -0.08 25.12
N ASP A 159 -2.16 -1.21 25.39
CA ASP A 159 -0.80 -1.48 24.88
C ASP A 159 -0.75 -1.64 23.34
N ASN A 160 -1.85 -2.07 22.72
CA ASN A 160 -1.98 -2.11 21.25
C ASN A 160 -2.61 -0.82 20.66
N LEU A 161 -2.78 0.21 21.47
CA LEU A 161 -3.25 1.54 21.03
C LEU A 161 -2.15 2.60 21.05
N GLU A 162 -0.91 2.23 21.40
CA GLU A 162 0.23 3.17 21.52
C GLU A 162 0.47 4.01 20.26
N GLU A 163 0.24 3.42 19.08
CA GLU A 163 0.41 4.05 17.78
C GLU A 163 -0.79 4.89 17.31
N PHE A 164 -1.98 4.64 17.85
CA PHE A 164 -3.20 5.33 17.43
C PHE A 164 -3.42 6.58 18.28
N LYS A 165 -3.10 7.73 17.72
CA LYS A 165 -3.18 9.03 18.39
C LYS A 165 -3.88 10.06 17.50
N PRO A 166 -4.43 11.13 18.08
CA PRO A 166 -4.82 12.29 17.30
C PRO A 166 -3.66 12.83 16.48
N LEU A 167 -3.91 13.14 15.22
CA LEU A 167 -2.93 13.80 14.37
C LEU A 167 -2.56 15.16 14.97
N THR A 168 -1.30 15.52 14.87
CA THR A 168 -0.85 16.87 15.24
C THR A 168 -1.21 17.88 14.15
N ASP A 169 -1.18 19.17 14.47
CA ASP A 169 -1.40 20.22 13.47
C ASP A 169 -0.31 20.17 12.38
N ALA A 170 0.92 19.77 12.73
CA ALA A 170 1.99 19.54 11.77
C ALA A 170 1.70 18.37 10.82
N ASP A 171 1.12 17.27 11.31
CA ASP A 171 0.71 16.15 10.45
C ASP A 171 -0.38 16.57 9.46
N ILE A 172 -1.33 17.40 9.90
CA ILE A 172 -2.41 17.94 9.04
C ILE A 172 -1.84 18.91 8.00
N GLU A 173 -0.89 19.75 8.40
CA GLU A 173 -0.21 20.65 7.48
C GLU A 173 0.62 19.91 6.43
N ASP A 174 1.33 18.84 6.80
CA ASP A 174 2.04 17.96 5.85
C ASP A 174 1.06 17.39 4.81
N LEU A 175 -0.10 16.87 5.24
CA LEU A 175 -1.13 16.36 4.33
C LEU A 175 -1.68 17.46 3.42
N ARG A 176 -1.99 18.64 3.96
CA ARG A 176 -2.49 19.78 3.19
C ARG A 176 -1.50 20.23 2.11
N GLN A 177 -0.20 20.26 2.43
CA GLN A 177 0.84 20.57 1.45
C GLN A 177 0.93 19.51 0.37
N GLY A 178 0.92 18.21 0.72
CA GLY A 178 0.90 17.11 -0.24
C GLY A 178 -0.32 17.16 -1.17
N VAL A 179 -1.50 17.48 -0.64
CA VAL A 179 -2.72 17.68 -1.46
C VAL A 179 -2.54 18.83 -2.45
N ASN A 180 -2.02 19.97 -2.01
CA ASN A 180 -1.78 21.12 -2.89
C ASN A 180 -0.77 20.79 -4.00
N GLU A 181 0.25 20.00 -3.70
CA GLU A 181 1.22 19.53 -4.69
C GLU A 181 0.57 18.55 -5.68
N ALA A 182 -0.20 17.58 -5.21
CA ALA A 182 -0.90 16.62 -6.05
C ALA A 182 -1.88 17.32 -7.02
N GLN A 183 -2.65 18.29 -6.55
CA GLN A 183 -3.59 19.06 -7.39
C GLN A 183 -2.90 19.78 -8.55
N ARG A 184 -1.66 20.28 -8.36
CA ARG A 184 -0.90 20.98 -9.42
C ARG A 184 -0.50 20.06 -10.57
N THR A 185 -0.47 18.75 -10.37
CA THR A 185 -0.09 17.77 -11.39
C THR A 185 -1.23 17.48 -12.37
N GLY A 186 -2.47 17.76 -11.99
CA GLY A 186 -3.66 17.40 -12.77
C GLY A 186 -3.99 15.90 -12.79
N ARG A 187 -3.32 15.11 -11.93
CA ARG A 187 -3.59 13.69 -11.71
C ARG A 187 -4.65 13.49 -10.63
N ALA A 188 -5.25 12.31 -10.59
CA ALA A 188 -6.10 11.93 -9.47
C ALA A 188 -5.25 11.71 -8.21
N ALA A 189 -5.79 12.05 -7.03
CA ALA A 189 -5.07 11.98 -5.78
C ALA A 189 -5.64 10.90 -4.84
N ILE A 190 -4.77 10.02 -4.33
CA ILE A 190 -5.07 9.08 -3.24
C ILE A 190 -4.33 9.50 -1.98
N MET A 191 -5.06 9.64 -0.87
CA MET A 191 -4.48 10.02 0.40
C MET A 191 -4.37 8.82 1.36
N ASN A 192 -3.24 8.73 2.06
CA ASN A 192 -3.05 7.82 3.18
C ASN A 192 -2.85 8.62 4.48
N VAL A 193 -3.88 8.63 5.33
CA VAL A 193 -3.85 9.30 6.63
C VAL A 193 -3.15 8.44 7.69
N GLY A 194 -3.26 7.11 7.57
CA GLY A 194 -2.84 6.14 8.57
C GLY A 194 -3.87 5.97 9.69
N GLY A 195 -3.70 4.93 10.50
CA GLY A 195 -4.57 4.63 11.64
C GLY A 195 -5.93 3.98 11.30
N THR A 196 -6.24 3.82 10.02
CA THR A 196 -7.52 3.30 9.52
C THR A 196 -7.52 1.78 9.26
N ALA A 197 -6.35 1.14 9.23
CA ALA A 197 -6.21 -0.30 8.98
C ALA A 197 -6.34 -1.10 10.28
N PHE A 198 -7.44 -1.84 10.43
CA PHE A 198 -7.66 -2.69 11.60
C PHE A 198 -6.88 -4.00 11.47
N GLY A 199 -5.92 -4.25 12.39
CA GLY A 199 -5.14 -5.48 12.45
C GLY A 199 -4.27 -5.76 11.22
N ASP A 200 -3.73 -4.72 10.60
CA ASP A 200 -2.78 -4.84 9.50
C ASP A 200 -1.49 -5.52 9.96
N ILE A 201 -1.19 -6.69 9.39
CA ILE A 201 -0.06 -7.51 9.82
C ILE A 201 1.30 -6.88 9.56
N ALA A 202 1.42 -5.93 8.63
CA ALA A 202 2.63 -5.15 8.45
C ALA A 202 2.84 -4.15 9.60
N LEU A 203 1.76 -3.74 10.27
CA LEU A 203 1.77 -2.77 11.37
C LEU A 203 1.75 -3.41 12.76
N VAL A 204 1.20 -4.63 12.90
CA VAL A 204 1.14 -5.36 14.18
C VAL A 204 2.48 -5.40 14.91
N PRO A 205 3.63 -5.70 14.26
CA PRO A 205 4.94 -5.70 14.92
C PRO A 205 5.42 -4.33 15.40
N ALA A 206 4.74 -3.25 14.98
CA ALA A 206 5.05 -1.86 15.32
C ALA A 206 6.54 -1.48 15.11
N PRO A 207 7.09 -1.61 13.88
CA PRO A 207 8.50 -1.32 13.62
C PRO A 207 8.89 0.14 13.88
N PHE A 208 7.90 1.03 13.99
CA PHE A 208 8.04 2.45 14.30
C PHE A 208 8.08 2.76 15.82
N LEU A 209 7.78 1.80 16.70
CA LEU A 209 7.85 1.99 18.17
C LEU A 209 9.20 1.50 18.70
N LYS A 210 9.78 2.23 19.66
CA LYS A 210 11.05 1.85 20.31
C LYS A 210 10.91 0.61 21.20
N HIS A 211 9.85 0.57 21.99
CA HIS A 211 9.56 -0.50 22.94
C HIS A 211 8.07 -0.88 22.85
N PRO A 212 7.67 -1.61 21.78
CA PRO A 212 6.27 -1.95 21.57
C PRO A 212 5.73 -2.89 22.66
N LYS A 213 4.51 -2.63 23.12
CA LYS A 213 3.80 -3.45 24.10
C LYS A 213 2.59 -4.13 23.48
N GLY A 214 1.96 -5.04 24.24
CA GLY A 214 0.77 -5.77 23.79
C GLY A 214 1.13 -6.93 22.87
N ILE A 215 0.24 -7.26 21.92
CA ILE A 215 0.44 -8.37 20.97
C ILE A 215 1.08 -7.82 19.72
N ARG A 216 2.32 -8.25 19.48
CA ARG A 216 3.21 -7.76 18.39
C ARG A 216 3.73 -8.85 17.47
N ASP A 217 3.51 -10.12 17.80
CA ASP A 217 3.75 -11.25 16.93
C ASP A 217 2.56 -11.48 15.99
N VAL A 218 2.80 -11.64 14.70
CA VAL A 218 1.75 -11.81 13.68
C VAL A 218 0.96 -13.10 13.88
N ALA A 219 1.63 -14.21 14.28
CA ALA A 219 0.96 -15.47 14.53
C ALA A 219 0.07 -15.36 15.78
N GLU A 220 0.58 -14.74 16.86
CA GLU A 220 -0.19 -14.48 18.08
C GLU A 220 -1.38 -13.53 17.81
N TRP A 221 -1.21 -12.55 16.94
CA TRP A 221 -2.30 -11.70 16.50
C TRP A 221 -3.43 -12.51 15.86
N TYR A 222 -3.10 -13.40 14.92
CA TYR A 222 -4.12 -14.27 14.31
C TYR A 222 -4.77 -15.24 15.33
N VAL A 223 -4.00 -15.81 16.24
CA VAL A 223 -4.56 -16.60 17.36
C VAL A 223 -5.55 -15.75 18.16
N SER A 224 -5.22 -14.50 18.44
CA SER A 224 -6.07 -13.58 19.21
C SER A 224 -7.40 -13.27 18.52
N THR A 225 -7.45 -13.27 17.19
CA THR A 225 -8.73 -13.09 16.45
C THR A 225 -9.75 -14.23 16.73
N SER A 226 -9.29 -15.35 17.28
CA SER A 226 -10.12 -16.47 17.67
C SER A 226 -10.32 -16.56 19.20
N SER A 227 -9.24 -16.41 19.97
CA SER A 227 -9.19 -16.68 21.41
C SER A 227 -9.41 -15.45 22.28
N ARG A 228 -9.11 -14.23 21.79
CA ARG A 228 -9.13 -12.97 22.56
C ARG A 228 -10.00 -11.91 21.87
N ARG A 229 -11.20 -12.30 21.42
CA ARG A 229 -12.07 -11.42 20.61
C ARG A 229 -12.43 -10.12 21.30
N ASP A 230 -12.76 -10.17 22.59
CA ASP A 230 -13.09 -8.96 23.35
C ASP A 230 -11.91 -7.99 23.45
N TYR A 231 -10.69 -8.51 23.56
CA TYR A 231 -9.46 -7.72 23.48
C TYR A 231 -9.34 -6.99 22.14
N ILE A 232 -9.53 -7.70 21.05
CA ILE A 232 -9.47 -7.14 19.68
C ILE A 232 -10.61 -6.11 19.47
N HIS A 233 -11.84 -6.39 19.94
CA HIS A 233 -12.95 -5.45 19.84
C HIS A 233 -12.67 -4.13 20.58
N GLN A 234 -12.05 -4.17 21.75
CA GLN A 234 -11.67 -2.96 22.48
C GLN A 234 -10.65 -2.13 21.71
N ILE A 235 -9.63 -2.77 21.11
CA ILE A 235 -8.64 -2.09 20.26
C ILE A 235 -9.34 -1.45 19.06
N PHE A 236 -10.10 -2.23 18.28
CA PHE A 236 -10.70 -1.74 17.03
C PHE A 236 -11.74 -0.65 17.27
N SER A 237 -12.52 -0.75 18.34
CA SER A 237 -13.47 0.29 18.71
C SER A 237 -12.76 1.62 18.97
N ARG A 238 -11.74 1.61 19.81
CA ARG A 238 -11.00 2.83 20.14
C ARG A 238 -10.21 3.37 18.95
N GLN A 239 -9.59 2.49 18.16
CA GLN A 239 -8.91 2.86 16.91
C GLN A 239 -9.88 3.52 15.92
N CYS A 240 -11.10 2.98 15.79
CA CYS A 240 -12.13 3.53 14.90
C CYS A 240 -12.54 4.95 15.30
N ASP A 241 -12.76 5.18 16.59
CA ASP A 241 -13.09 6.52 17.12
C ASP A 241 -11.98 7.52 16.79
N ILE A 242 -10.73 7.17 17.08
CA ILE A 242 -9.56 8.02 16.79
C ILE A 242 -9.41 8.27 15.28
N ALA A 243 -9.65 7.24 14.45
CA ALA A 243 -9.57 7.37 13.02
C ALA A 243 -10.63 8.36 12.48
N ILE A 244 -11.86 8.28 12.93
CA ILE A 244 -12.95 9.20 12.55
C ILE A 244 -12.63 10.63 12.99
N ASP A 245 -12.16 10.83 14.22
CA ASP A 245 -11.74 12.15 14.70
C ASP A 245 -10.62 12.73 13.81
N ASN A 246 -9.63 11.92 13.46
CA ASN A 246 -8.54 12.33 12.57
C ASN A 246 -9.04 12.67 11.15
N LEU A 247 -9.91 11.84 10.59
CA LEU A 247 -10.50 12.09 9.27
C LEU A 247 -11.34 13.37 9.26
N THR A 248 -12.09 13.63 10.34
CA THR A 248 -12.85 14.87 10.52
C THR A 248 -11.94 16.10 10.45
N ARG A 249 -10.82 16.08 11.18
CA ARG A 249 -9.85 17.18 11.17
C ARG A 249 -9.16 17.35 9.82
N VAL A 250 -8.81 16.23 9.18
CA VAL A 250 -8.22 16.26 7.83
C VAL A 250 -9.22 16.84 6.82
N HIS A 251 -10.48 16.38 6.81
CA HIS A 251 -11.50 16.89 5.91
C HIS A 251 -11.78 18.39 6.14
N GLN A 252 -11.78 18.87 7.39
CA GLN A 252 -11.88 20.30 7.69
C GLN A 252 -10.73 21.11 7.09
N ALA A 253 -9.53 20.53 6.96
CA ALA A 253 -8.34 21.22 6.45
C ALA A 253 -8.23 21.21 4.92
N ILE A 254 -8.71 20.15 4.25
CA ILE A 254 -8.51 19.95 2.81
C ILE A 254 -9.81 19.84 2.01
N GLY A 255 -10.98 19.66 2.65
CA GLY A 255 -12.25 19.40 1.98
C GLY A 255 -12.16 18.15 1.08
N ASP A 256 -12.82 18.22 -0.08
CA ASP A 256 -12.87 17.16 -1.10
C ASP A 256 -11.73 17.27 -2.13
N ALA A 257 -10.55 17.71 -1.72
CA ALA A 257 -9.43 17.98 -2.61
C ALA A 257 -8.67 16.71 -3.07
N VAL A 258 -9.04 15.53 -2.55
CA VAL A 258 -8.53 14.22 -3.02
C VAL A 258 -9.68 13.37 -3.55
N ASP A 259 -9.37 12.39 -4.39
CA ASP A 259 -10.36 11.55 -5.05
C ASP A 259 -10.63 10.24 -4.29
N ALA A 260 -9.63 9.79 -3.53
CA ALA A 260 -9.74 8.55 -2.76
C ALA A 260 -8.87 8.58 -1.49
N ILE A 261 -9.22 7.72 -0.55
CA ILE A 261 -8.45 7.46 0.67
C ILE A 261 -8.06 5.99 0.76
N PHE A 262 -6.78 5.72 1.02
CA PHE A 262 -6.28 4.40 1.36
C PHE A 262 -6.69 4.07 2.80
N VAL A 263 -7.71 3.23 2.94
CA VAL A 263 -8.28 2.89 4.25
C VAL A 263 -7.50 1.78 4.92
N CYS A 264 -7.15 0.73 4.16
CA CYS A 264 -6.72 -0.50 4.82
C CYS A 264 -5.76 -1.31 3.94
N GLY A 265 -4.65 -1.77 4.56
CA GLY A 265 -3.70 -2.76 4.04
C GLY A 265 -3.80 -4.13 4.70
N THR A 266 -4.86 -4.39 5.49
CA THR A 266 -5.01 -5.66 6.22
C THR A 266 -5.27 -6.81 5.26
N ASP A 267 -4.37 -7.79 5.25
CA ASP A 267 -4.50 -9.00 4.45
C ASP A 267 -5.44 -10.02 5.09
N PHE A 268 -6.29 -10.63 4.27
CA PHE A 268 -7.21 -11.70 4.66
C PHE A 268 -6.98 -13.00 3.90
N GLY A 269 -6.10 -13.01 2.91
CA GLY A 269 -5.81 -14.18 2.07
C GLY A 269 -4.33 -14.56 2.03
N THR A 270 -4.10 -15.87 1.89
CA THR A 270 -2.84 -16.45 1.43
C THR A 270 -2.94 -16.80 -0.05
N GLN A 271 -1.90 -17.40 -0.64
CA GLN A 271 -1.96 -17.87 -2.03
C GLN A 271 -3.08 -18.87 -2.27
N THR A 272 -3.45 -19.70 -1.30
CA THR A 272 -4.36 -20.82 -1.46
C THR A 272 -5.59 -20.79 -0.54
N SER A 273 -5.58 -19.97 0.51
CA SER A 273 -6.64 -19.96 1.51
C SER A 273 -6.80 -18.57 2.16
N ALA A 274 -7.72 -18.47 3.11
CA ALA A 274 -7.94 -17.27 3.91
C ALA A 274 -7.37 -17.41 5.31
N PHE A 275 -6.97 -16.29 5.92
CA PHE A 275 -6.48 -16.25 7.30
C PHE A 275 -7.60 -16.45 8.34
N CYS A 276 -8.84 -16.10 7.99
CA CYS A 276 -9.98 -16.33 8.86
C CYS A 276 -11.23 -16.71 8.04
N SER A 277 -12.29 -17.15 8.73
CA SER A 277 -13.57 -17.38 8.08
C SER A 277 -14.30 -16.07 7.74
N VAL A 278 -15.20 -16.08 6.76
CA VAL A 278 -16.09 -14.93 6.48
C VAL A 278 -16.89 -14.55 7.73
N LYS A 279 -17.29 -15.54 8.54
CA LYS A 279 -17.98 -15.31 9.81
C LYS A 279 -17.11 -14.49 10.76
N THR A 280 -15.85 -14.89 10.96
CA THR A 280 -14.89 -14.15 11.81
C THR A 280 -14.67 -12.73 11.29
N PHE A 281 -14.50 -12.55 9.98
CA PHE A 281 -14.40 -11.24 9.38
C PHE A 281 -15.63 -10.37 9.67
N ARG A 282 -16.83 -10.90 9.46
CA ARG A 282 -18.08 -10.17 9.69
C ARG A 282 -18.36 -9.84 11.14
N GLU A 283 -17.90 -10.67 12.07
CA GLU A 283 -18.02 -10.41 13.51
C GLU A 283 -16.99 -9.40 14.02
N LEU A 284 -15.72 -9.54 13.59
CA LEU A 284 -14.59 -8.85 14.21
C LEU A 284 -14.14 -7.58 13.48
N TYR A 285 -14.16 -7.56 12.13
CA TYR A 285 -13.62 -6.46 11.31
C TYR A 285 -14.71 -5.62 10.64
N PHE A 286 -15.71 -6.27 10.09
CA PHE A 286 -16.77 -5.64 9.29
C PHE A 286 -17.48 -4.48 9.98
N PRO A 287 -17.85 -4.53 11.28
CA PRO A 287 -18.56 -3.42 11.93
C PRO A 287 -17.75 -2.12 11.90
N TYR A 288 -16.44 -2.22 12.13
CA TYR A 288 -15.55 -1.07 12.16
C TYR A 288 -15.30 -0.49 10.78
N TYR A 289 -15.07 -1.34 9.77
CA TYR A 289 -14.96 -0.87 8.38
C TYR A 289 -16.25 -0.23 7.90
N LYS A 290 -17.40 -0.82 8.23
CA LYS A 290 -18.70 -0.25 7.86
C LYS A 290 -18.94 1.12 8.51
N THR A 291 -18.56 1.28 9.75
CA THR A 291 -18.64 2.57 10.47
C THR A 291 -17.71 3.61 9.86
N LEU A 292 -16.44 3.26 9.65
CA LEU A 292 -15.43 4.15 9.10
C LEU A 292 -15.76 4.57 7.66
N ASN A 293 -16.03 3.61 6.78
CA ASN A 293 -16.35 3.90 5.38
C ASN A 293 -17.71 4.61 5.25
N GLY A 294 -18.67 4.28 6.13
CA GLY A 294 -19.95 4.99 6.22
C GLY A 294 -19.74 6.46 6.53
N TRP A 295 -18.89 6.78 7.52
CA TRP A 295 -18.54 8.16 7.83
C TRP A 295 -17.91 8.88 6.63
N ILE A 296 -16.94 8.21 5.94
CA ILE A 296 -16.28 8.78 4.75
C ILE A 296 -17.31 9.13 3.67
N HIS A 297 -18.19 8.21 3.31
CA HIS A 297 -19.18 8.40 2.26
C HIS A 297 -20.28 9.41 2.62
N GLU A 298 -20.61 9.56 3.92
CA GLU A 298 -21.62 10.51 4.39
C GLU A 298 -21.08 11.95 4.42
N HIS A 299 -19.78 12.13 4.71
CA HIS A 299 -19.22 13.46 4.98
C HIS A 299 -18.29 13.97 3.88
N THR A 300 -17.88 13.12 2.92
CA THR A 300 -16.90 13.46 1.87
C THR A 300 -17.33 12.89 0.51
N THR A 301 -16.65 13.34 -0.54
CA THR A 301 -16.75 12.70 -1.87
C THR A 301 -15.67 11.63 -2.11
N TRP A 302 -14.86 11.35 -1.11
CA TRP A 302 -13.73 10.43 -1.23
C TRP A 302 -14.19 8.98 -1.42
N LYS A 303 -13.48 8.27 -2.28
CA LYS A 303 -13.64 6.83 -2.48
C LYS A 303 -12.71 6.04 -1.55
N THR A 304 -13.13 4.85 -1.14
CA THR A 304 -12.44 4.03 -0.14
C THR A 304 -11.67 2.89 -0.78
N PHE A 305 -10.38 2.82 -0.47
CA PHE A 305 -9.43 1.88 -1.06
C PHE A 305 -9.11 0.75 -0.07
N LYS A 306 -9.41 -0.48 -0.46
CA LYS A 306 -9.04 -1.70 0.27
C LYS A 306 -7.88 -2.41 -0.41
N HIS A 307 -6.77 -2.57 0.31
CA HIS A 307 -5.75 -3.53 -0.05
C HIS A 307 -5.92 -4.82 0.77
N SER A 308 -5.84 -5.97 0.10
CA SER A 308 -5.77 -7.28 0.74
C SER A 308 -5.27 -8.32 -0.24
N CYS A 309 -4.07 -8.84 0.00
CA CYS A 309 -3.45 -9.86 -0.83
C CYS A 309 -4.15 -11.22 -0.75
N GLY A 310 -3.89 -12.06 -1.75
CA GLY A 310 -4.21 -13.48 -1.74
C GLY A 310 -5.61 -13.84 -2.19
N SER A 311 -6.06 -14.99 -1.73
CA SER A 311 -7.35 -15.61 -2.04
C SER A 311 -8.48 -14.97 -1.23
N VAL A 312 -8.99 -13.82 -1.69
CA VAL A 312 -9.96 -12.97 -0.96
C VAL A 312 -11.34 -12.92 -1.60
N GLU A 313 -11.59 -13.65 -2.69
CA GLU A 313 -12.88 -13.63 -3.39
C GLU A 313 -14.06 -13.82 -2.43
N ARG A 314 -13.97 -14.75 -1.50
CA ARG A 314 -15.01 -15.03 -0.50
C ARG A 314 -15.37 -13.86 0.39
N PHE A 315 -14.50 -12.84 0.50
CA PHE A 315 -14.73 -11.63 1.30
C PHE A 315 -15.27 -10.47 0.48
N LEU A 316 -15.20 -10.53 -0.87
CA LEU A 316 -15.53 -9.38 -1.73
C LEU A 316 -16.93 -8.83 -1.46
N GLN A 317 -17.92 -9.71 -1.32
CA GLN A 317 -19.28 -9.28 -0.97
C GLN A 317 -19.30 -8.50 0.36
N SER A 318 -18.54 -8.97 1.36
CA SER A 318 -18.45 -8.29 2.65
C SER A 318 -17.63 -6.99 2.57
N PHE A 319 -16.61 -6.91 1.72
CA PHE A 319 -15.87 -5.66 1.48
C PHE A 319 -16.80 -4.61 0.85
N ILE A 320 -17.55 -4.97 -0.19
CA ILE A 320 -18.52 -4.08 -0.85
C ILE A 320 -19.60 -3.61 0.15
N GLU A 321 -20.20 -4.52 0.92
CA GLU A 321 -21.20 -4.19 1.95
C GLU A 321 -20.62 -3.36 3.10
N GLY A 322 -19.32 -3.49 3.37
CA GLY A 322 -18.55 -2.69 4.31
C GLY A 322 -18.15 -1.30 3.78
N GLY A 323 -18.56 -0.98 2.53
CA GLY A 323 -18.36 0.34 1.94
C GLY A 323 -17.00 0.53 1.28
N PHE A 324 -16.33 -0.53 0.83
CA PHE A 324 -15.12 -0.37 0.01
C PHE A 324 -15.47 -0.20 -1.48
N ASP A 325 -14.97 0.87 -2.10
CA ASP A 325 -15.14 1.17 -3.52
C ASP A 325 -14.09 0.47 -4.40
N PHE A 326 -12.88 0.22 -3.87
CA PHE A 326 -11.77 -0.38 -4.62
C PHE A 326 -11.23 -1.62 -3.94
N LEU A 327 -10.83 -2.60 -4.77
CA LEU A 327 -10.04 -3.77 -4.36
C LEU A 327 -8.63 -3.70 -4.97
N ASN A 328 -7.62 -3.79 -4.15
CA ASN A 328 -6.21 -3.93 -4.49
C ASN A 328 -5.54 -4.95 -3.53
N PRO A 329 -4.56 -5.73 -3.95
CA PRO A 329 -4.32 -6.05 -5.35
C PRO A 329 -5.41 -6.99 -5.85
N VAL A 330 -5.50 -7.16 -7.16
CA VAL A 330 -6.28 -8.26 -7.73
C VAL A 330 -5.33 -9.40 -8.01
N GLN A 331 -5.08 -10.24 -7.01
CA GLN A 331 -4.06 -11.30 -7.11
C GLN A 331 -4.59 -12.51 -7.88
N CYS A 332 -4.68 -12.37 -9.22
CA CYS A 332 -5.25 -13.39 -10.10
C CYS A 332 -4.50 -14.73 -10.09
N SER A 333 -3.30 -14.80 -9.53
CA SER A 333 -2.55 -16.05 -9.31
C SER A 333 -2.99 -16.82 -8.07
N ALA A 334 -3.80 -16.20 -7.19
CA ALA A 334 -4.32 -16.87 -6.00
C ALA A 334 -5.59 -17.68 -6.29
N THR A 335 -5.86 -18.68 -5.44
CA THR A 335 -7.02 -19.57 -5.59
C THR A 335 -8.34 -18.78 -5.54
N GLY A 336 -9.21 -19.00 -6.53
CA GLY A 336 -10.54 -18.37 -6.62
C GLY A 336 -10.52 -16.93 -7.16
N MET A 337 -9.34 -16.40 -7.52
CA MET A 337 -9.18 -15.02 -7.99
C MET A 337 -9.12 -14.91 -9.53
N ASP A 338 -9.87 -15.75 -10.25
CA ASP A 338 -9.94 -15.66 -11.72
C ASP A 338 -10.47 -14.31 -12.18
N ALA A 339 -9.76 -13.68 -13.10
CA ALA A 339 -10.03 -12.32 -13.55
C ALA A 339 -11.42 -12.16 -14.19
N SER A 340 -11.84 -13.11 -15.02
CA SER A 340 -13.13 -13.08 -15.72
C SER A 340 -14.27 -13.29 -14.74
N HIS A 341 -14.10 -14.21 -13.79
CA HIS A 341 -15.06 -14.44 -12.71
C HIS A 341 -15.25 -13.19 -11.87
N LEU A 342 -14.14 -12.60 -11.40
CA LEU A 342 -14.18 -11.40 -10.57
C LEU A 342 -14.87 -10.22 -11.28
N LYS A 343 -14.48 -9.96 -12.52
CA LYS A 343 -15.09 -8.87 -13.31
C LYS A 343 -16.56 -9.08 -13.56
N THR A 344 -16.98 -10.28 -13.90
CA THR A 344 -18.38 -10.61 -14.18
C THR A 344 -19.25 -10.53 -12.92
N THR A 345 -18.70 -10.98 -11.77
CA THR A 345 -19.48 -11.09 -10.53
C THR A 345 -19.56 -9.79 -9.75
N TYR A 346 -18.49 -8.99 -9.75
CA TYR A 346 -18.34 -7.83 -8.86
C TYR A 346 -18.04 -6.51 -9.58
N GLY A 347 -17.69 -6.56 -10.87
CA GLY A 347 -17.15 -5.41 -11.62
C GLY A 347 -18.12 -4.25 -11.86
N ASP A 348 -19.39 -4.39 -11.52
CA ASP A 348 -20.40 -3.31 -11.50
C ASP A 348 -20.49 -2.58 -10.15
N ARG A 349 -19.86 -3.12 -9.09
CA ARG A 349 -19.96 -2.64 -7.70
C ARG A 349 -18.62 -2.29 -7.05
N VAL A 350 -17.51 -2.74 -7.61
CA VAL A 350 -16.17 -2.47 -7.10
C VAL A 350 -15.22 -2.19 -8.26
N THR A 351 -14.35 -1.20 -8.10
CA THR A 351 -13.26 -0.96 -9.04
C THR A 351 -12.08 -1.84 -8.70
N PHE A 352 -11.55 -2.57 -9.69
CA PHE A 352 -10.34 -3.35 -9.55
C PHE A 352 -9.11 -2.47 -9.78
N TRP A 353 -8.22 -2.41 -8.78
CA TRP A 353 -7.00 -1.61 -8.82
C TRP A 353 -5.79 -2.54 -8.76
N GLY A 354 -5.11 -2.73 -9.87
CA GLY A 354 -4.02 -3.70 -10.01
C GLY A 354 -4.44 -5.02 -10.65
N GLY A 355 -3.64 -6.07 -10.45
CA GLY A 355 -3.86 -7.36 -11.10
C GLY A 355 -3.47 -7.40 -12.57
N GLY A 356 -2.83 -6.33 -13.07
CA GLY A 356 -2.46 -6.20 -14.48
C GLY A 356 -1.38 -7.17 -14.94
N ILE A 357 -0.54 -7.63 -14.01
CA ILE A 357 0.56 -8.58 -14.29
C ILE A 357 0.93 -9.37 -13.03
N ASP A 358 1.25 -10.63 -13.20
CA ASP A 358 1.80 -11.49 -12.14
C ASP A 358 3.22 -11.05 -11.76
N THR A 359 3.40 -10.60 -10.51
CA THR A 359 4.67 -10.14 -9.96
C THR A 359 5.52 -11.26 -9.35
N GLN A 360 5.00 -12.49 -9.27
CA GLN A 360 5.72 -13.63 -8.69
C GLN A 360 6.40 -14.49 -9.77
N GLN A 361 5.85 -14.56 -10.97
CA GLN A 361 6.35 -15.43 -12.04
C GLN A 361 6.59 -14.66 -13.35
N VAL A 362 5.56 -14.04 -13.90
CA VAL A 362 5.62 -13.51 -15.29
C VAL A 362 6.47 -12.24 -15.37
N LEU A 363 6.21 -11.25 -14.53
CA LEU A 363 6.94 -9.99 -14.58
C LEU A 363 8.44 -10.15 -14.29
N PRO A 364 8.88 -10.91 -13.25
CA PRO A 364 10.30 -11.06 -12.94
C PRO A 364 11.03 -12.08 -13.84
N PHE A 365 10.36 -13.13 -14.31
CA PHE A 365 11.03 -14.28 -14.94
C PHE A 365 10.57 -14.59 -16.35
N GLY A 366 9.45 -14.02 -16.81
CA GLY A 366 8.94 -14.20 -18.17
C GLY A 366 9.76 -13.41 -19.21
N THR A 367 9.47 -13.67 -20.48
CA THR A 367 9.96 -12.86 -21.59
C THR A 367 9.12 -11.57 -21.73
N PRO A 368 9.64 -10.52 -22.39
CA PRO A 368 8.84 -9.32 -22.69
C PRO A 368 7.52 -9.63 -23.43
N GLU A 369 7.51 -10.63 -24.29
CA GLU A 369 6.35 -11.05 -25.07
C GLU A 369 5.28 -11.73 -24.18
N GLU A 370 5.69 -12.53 -23.18
CA GLU A 370 4.80 -13.14 -22.21
C GLU A 370 4.19 -12.07 -21.29
N VAL A 371 5.00 -11.11 -20.84
CA VAL A 371 4.55 -9.94 -20.08
C VAL A 371 3.51 -9.14 -20.87
N HIS A 372 3.83 -8.78 -22.10
CA HIS A 372 2.95 -8.02 -22.99
C HIS A 372 1.60 -8.74 -23.19
N THR A 373 1.65 -10.05 -23.46
CA THR A 373 0.47 -10.89 -23.70
C THR A 373 -0.44 -10.91 -22.46
N GLN A 374 0.11 -11.15 -21.28
CA GLN A 374 -0.67 -11.20 -20.04
C GLN A 374 -1.30 -9.84 -19.71
N VAL A 375 -0.56 -8.74 -19.90
CA VAL A 375 -1.08 -7.39 -19.66
C VAL A 375 -2.27 -7.09 -20.59
N LEU A 376 -2.16 -7.39 -21.88
CA LEU A 376 -3.27 -7.19 -22.81
C LEU A 376 -4.50 -8.04 -22.42
N GLU A 377 -4.30 -9.29 -21.99
CA GLU A 377 -5.39 -10.14 -21.50
C GLU A 377 -6.08 -9.51 -20.30
N ARG A 378 -5.33 -9.05 -19.29
CA ARG A 378 -5.87 -8.41 -18.10
C ARG A 378 -6.62 -7.11 -18.42
N CYS A 379 -6.06 -6.28 -19.28
CA CYS A 379 -6.73 -5.07 -19.75
C CYS A 379 -8.07 -5.41 -20.45
N ARG A 380 -8.11 -6.37 -21.35
CA ARG A 380 -9.34 -6.80 -22.04
C ARG A 380 -10.44 -7.28 -21.08
N ILE A 381 -10.05 -7.94 -19.97
CA ILE A 381 -11.01 -8.44 -18.99
C ILE A 381 -11.50 -7.31 -18.10
N PHE A 382 -10.59 -6.58 -17.46
CA PHE A 382 -10.95 -5.67 -16.39
C PHE A 382 -11.47 -4.30 -16.85
N SER A 383 -11.07 -3.82 -18.06
CA SER A 383 -11.47 -2.49 -18.53
C SER A 383 -12.92 -2.39 -19.01
N ARG A 384 -13.56 -3.53 -19.34
CA ARG A 384 -14.95 -3.56 -19.83
C ARG A 384 -15.87 -2.79 -18.89
N ASN A 385 -16.64 -1.86 -19.44
CA ASN A 385 -17.54 -0.97 -18.72
C ASN A 385 -16.85 -0.15 -17.61
N GLY A 386 -15.56 0.16 -17.74
CA GLY A 386 -14.80 0.88 -16.71
C GLY A 386 -14.52 0.07 -15.45
N GLY A 387 -14.26 0.75 -14.32
CA GLY A 387 -13.98 0.07 -13.05
C GLY A 387 -12.64 -0.66 -13.02
N TYR A 388 -11.61 -0.11 -13.69
CA TYR A 388 -10.25 -0.67 -13.68
C TYR A 388 -9.17 0.40 -13.69
N VAL A 389 -8.21 0.28 -12.79
CA VAL A 389 -6.96 1.05 -12.80
C VAL A 389 -5.80 0.06 -12.88
N PHE A 390 -4.96 0.23 -13.89
CA PHE A 390 -3.80 -0.65 -14.08
C PHE A 390 -2.72 -0.38 -13.03
N ASN A 391 -2.31 -1.43 -12.38
CA ASN A 391 -1.10 -1.57 -11.60
C ASN A 391 -0.69 -3.05 -11.63
N THR A 392 0.50 -3.38 -11.20
CA THR A 392 0.93 -4.76 -10.94
C THR A 392 0.08 -5.41 -9.84
N ILE A 393 0.23 -6.72 -9.60
CA ILE A 393 -0.44 -7.36 -8.45
C ILE A 393 0.03 -6.71 -7.14
N HIS A 394 1.30 -6.42 -7.01
CA HIS A 394 1.88 -5.71 -5.87
C HIS A 394 3.02 -4.80 -6.37
N ASN A 395 3.83 -4.25 -5.46
CA ASN A 395 4.99 -3.43 -5.80
C ASN A 395 5.90 -4.11 -6.82
N VAL A 396 6.48 -3.33 -7.74
CA VAL A 396 7.56 -3.82 -8.61
C VAL A 396 8.81 -4.01 -7.77
N GLN A 397 9.18 -5.27 -7.58
CA GLN A 397 10.27 -5.69 -6.68
C GLN A 397 11.64 -5.51 -7.32
N ALA A 398 12.68 -5.54 -6.49
CA ALA A 398 14.08 -5.60 -6.92
C ALA A 398 14.31 -6.71 -7.95
N ARG A 399 15.31 -6.52 -8.82
CA ARG A 399 15.70 -7.48 -9.88
C ARG A 399 14.64 -7.72 -10.96
N THR A 400 13.50 -7.05 -10.93
CA THR A 400 12.57 -7.09 -12.07
C THR A 400 13.26 -6.51 -13.30
N PRO A 401 13.37 -7.26 -14.42
CA PRO A 401 14.07 -6.77 -15.61
C PRO A 401 13.39 -5.52 -16.18
N VAL A 402 14.16 -4.46 -16.41
CA VAL A 402 13.63 -3.20 -16.96
C VAL A 402 12.88 -3.41 -18.27
N LYS A 403 13.40 -4.30 -19.15
CA LYS A 403 12.73 -4.66 -20.41
C LYS A 403 11.31 -5.23 -20.20
N ASN A 404 11.09 -5.95 -19.11
CA ASN A 404 9.77 -6.49 -18.78
C ASN A 404 8.85 -5.40 -18.25
N ILE A 405 9.36 -4.46 -17.43
CA ILE A 405 8.59 -3.30 -16.98
C ILE A 405 8.18 -2.43 -18.16
N VAL A 406 9.09 -2.24 -19.14
CA VAL A 406 8.79 -1.48 -20.36
C VAL A 406 7.75 -2.21 -21.21
N ALA A 407 7.91 -3.51 -21.45
CA ALA A 407 6.92 -4.30 -22.19
C ALA A 407 5.52 -4.25 -21.54
N MET A 408 5.47 -4.26 -20.22
CA MET A 408 4.23 -4.06 -19.45
C MET A 408 3.60 -2.68 -19.74
N LEU A 409 4.38 -1.59 -19.67
CA LEU A 409 3.90 -0.23 -19.93
C LEU A 409 3.45 -0.06 -21.38
N ASP A 410 4.18 -0.62 -22.33
CA ASP A 410 3.87 -0.55 -23.76
C ASP A 410 2.55 -1.29 -24.07
N ALA A 411 2.35 -2.47 -23.46
CA ALA A 411 1.10 -3.22 -23.62
C ALA A 411 -0.14 -2.46 -23.12
N VAL A 412 -0.03 -1.76 -21.97
CA VAL A 412 -1.14 -0.93 -21.46
C VAL A 412 -1.44 0.23 -22.41
N ARG A 413 -0.40 0.87 -22.98
CA ARG A 413 -0.56 1.99 -23.91
C ARG A 413 -1.11 1.56 -25.27
N GLU A 414 -0.71 0.37 -25.74
CA GLU A 414 -1.21 -0.22 -26.99
C GLU A 414 -2.67 -0.64 -26.87
N PHE A 415 -3.12 -0.97 -25.65
CA PHE A 415 -4.48 -1.43 -25.45
C PHE A 415 -5.47 -0.30 -25.72
N VAL A 416 -6.24 -0.45 -26.81
CA VAL A 416 -7.40 0.36 -27.16
C VAL A 416 -8.62 -0.46 -26.81
N GLY A 417 -9.42 0.02 -25.85
CA GLY A 417 -10.62 -0.65 -25.33
C GLY A 417 -11.75 -0.81 -26.34
#